data_71487eda3ec60e4f94591f7e3bdcc216
#
_entry.id   71487eda3ec60e4f94591f7e3bdcc216
#
_cell.length_a   1.000
_cell.length_b   1.000
_cell.length_c   1.000
_cell.angle_alpha   90.00
_cell.angle_beta   90.00
_cell.angle_gamma   90.00
#
_symmetry.space_group_name_H-M   'P 1'
#
loop_
_entity.id
_entity.type
_entity.pdbx_description
1 polymer ?
#
loop_
_entity_poly.entity_id
_entity_poly.type
_entity_poly.pdbx_seq_one_letter_code
_entity_poly.pdbx_strand_id
1 'polypeptide(L)'
;MNHLLCLDNVLTKSECEQIIEESRGSMTSGFHKDWMYEYADYTNQIPSLLRGAQNTVESYLKEFPEMNMTENSWSLKQFRLKHFPPNYGFTKWHSEHTYDYPYRIACILFYLTDHDCGTEFYNSGEVIKSKVGRAVIFPTSWTHTHRGQICPEGKSRYIISTYLHLNAK
;
A
#
# COMPACT_ATOMS: atom_id res chain seq x y z
N MET A 1 1.18 21.39 -0.20
CA MET A 1 1.31 20.52 -1.38
C MET A 1 1.12 19.10 -0.88
N ASN A 2 0.20 18.35 -1.47
CA ASN A 2 -0.07 16.97 -1.06
C ASN A 2 0.80 16.03 -1.91
N HIS A 3 1.90 15.53 -1.38
CA HIS A 3 2.82 14.62 -2.07
C HIS A 3 2.22 13.19 -2.17
N LEU A 4 0.97 13.11 -2.62
CA LEU A 4 0.26 11.87 -2.87
C LEU A 4 0.03 11.73 -4.37
N LEU A 5 0.41 10.60 -4.96
CA LEU A 5 0.16 10.28 -6.36
C LEU A 5 -0.68 9.00 -6.44
N CYS A 6 -1.79 9.08 -7.17
CA CYS A 6 -2.67 7.95 -7.44
C CYS A 6 -2.63 7.61 -8.93
N LEU A 7 -2.34 6.35 -9.25
CA LEU A 7 -2.19 5.84 -10.61
C LEU A 7 -3.13 4.66 -10.84
N ASP A 8 -3.91 4.69 -11.92
CA ASP A 8 -4.76 3.59 -12.35
C ASP A 8 -4.01 2.65 -13.32
N ASN A 9 -4.45 1.40 -13.38
CA ASN A 9 -3.95 0.39 -14.33
C ASN A 9 -2.44 0.09 -14.19
N VAL A 10 -1.89 0.19 -12.99
CA VAL A 10 -0.49 -0.18 -12.70
C VAL A 10 -0.31 -1.69 -12.77
N LEU A 11 -1.31 -2.43 -12.31
CA LEU A 11 -1.45 -3.88 -12.48
C LEU A 11 -2.67 -4.16 -13.34
N THR A 12 -2.62 -5.21 -14.14
CA THR A 12 -3.80 -5.70 -14.84
C THR A 12 -4.73 -6.46 -13.89
N LYS A 13 -6.01 -6.59 -14.27
CA LYS A 13 -6.96 -7.39 -13.50
C LYS A 13 -6.48 -8.84 -13.32
N SER A 14 -5.96 -9.45 -14.38
CA SER A 14 -5.44 -10.83 -14.34
C SER A 14 -4.26 -10.98 -13.36
N GLU A 15 -3.35 -10.00 -13.31
CA GLU A 15 -2.25 -10.00 -12.34
C GLU A 15 -2.76 -9.88 -10.90
N CYS A 16 -3.75 -9.03 -10.65
CA CYS A 16 -4.39 -8.91 -9.34
C CYS A 16 -5.04 -10.23 -8.90
N GLU A 17 -5.79 -10.88 -9.79
CA GLU A 17 -6.44 -12.17 -9.55
C GLU A 17 -5.41 -13.28 -9.28
N GLN A 18 -4.34 -13.34 -10.06
CA GLN A 18 -3.25 -14.30 -9.86
C GLN A 18 -2.59 -14.12 -8.49
N ILE A 19 -2.25 -12.89 -8.10
CA ILE A 19 -1.64 -12.60 -6.80
C ILE A 19 -2.53 -13.06 -5.66
N ILE A 20 -3.84 -12.80 -5.75
CA ILE A 20 -4.80 -13.24 -4.73
C ILE A 20 -4.85 -14.78 -4.67
N GLU A 21 -4.91 -15.45 -5.80
CA GLU A 21 -4.99 -16.92 -5.86
C GLU A 21 -3.73 -17.59 -5.31
N GLU A 22 -2.55 -17.11 -5.69
CA GLU A 22 -1.27 -17.64 -5.21
C GLU A 22 -1.08 -17.46 -3.68
N SER A 23 -1.75 -16.45 -3.10
CA SER A 23 -1.68 -16.20 -1.65
C SER A 23 -2.58 -17.12 -0.82
N ARG A 24 -3.56 -17.78 -1.44
CA ARG A 24 -4.46 -18.70 -0.74
C ARG A 24 -3.66 -19.86 -0.14
N GLY A 25 -3.77 -20.06 1.13
CA GLY A 25 -3.03 -21.12 1.86
C GLY A 25 -1.70 -20.65 2.50
N SER A 26 -1.21 -19.46 2.19
CA SER A 26 -0.05 -18.85 2.85
C SER A 26 -0.41 -17.70 3.79
N MET A 27 -1.70 -17.38 3.93
CA MET A 27 -2.18 -16.29 4.77
C MET A 27 -2.07 -16.63 6.25
N THR A 28 -1.56 -15.67 7.01
CA THR A 28 -1.50 -15.70 8.47
C THR A 28 -2.51 -14.71 9.02
N SER A 29 -3.33 -15.14 9.99
CA SER A 29 -4.31 -14.27 10.62
C SER A 29 -3.62 -13.29 11.57
N GLY A 30 -3.82 -11.99 11.35
CA GLY A 30 -3.48 -10.92 12.28
C GLY A 30 -4.75 -10.47 12.98
N PHE A 31 -4.87 -10.73 14.27
CA PHE A 31 -6.01 -10.25 15.05
C PHE A 31 -5.57 -9.20 16.06
N HIS A 32 -6.24 -8.06 16.02
CA HIS A 32 -6.17 -7.05 17.07
C HIS A 32 -7.59 -6.53 17.35
N LYS A 33 -7.86 -6.08 18.57
CA LYS A 33 -9.21 -5.59 18.95
C LYS A 33 -9.76 -4.47 18.04
N ASP A 34 -8.89 -3.70 17.39
CA ASP A 34 -9.26 -2.55 16.57
C ASP A 34 -9.26 -2.87 15.05
N TRP A 35 -8.73 -4.05 14.65
CA TRP A 35 -8.72 -4.50 13.26
C TRP A 35 -8.58 -6.01 13.17
N MET A 36 -9.12 -6.57 12.09
CA MET A 36 -8.92 -7.95 11.73
C MET A 36 -8.52 -8.01 10.25
N TYR A 37 -7.43 -8.68 9.96
CA TYR A 37 -7.02 -8.99 8.60
C TYR A 37 -6.13 -10.23 8.59
N GLU A 38 -6.10 -10.91 7.45
CA GLU A 38 -5.11 -11.92 7.14
C GLU A 38 -4.00 -11.28 6.31
N TYR A 39 -2.78 -11.77 6.44
CA TYR A 39 -1.66 -11.25 5.67
C TYR A 39 -0.73 -12.35 5.18
N ALA A 40 -0.02 -12.07 4.09
CA ALA A 40 1.10 -12.84 3.60
C ALA A 40 2.25 -11.90 3.25
N ASP A 41 3.44 -12.22 3.75
CA ASP A 41 4.66 -11.52 3.37
C ASP A 41 5.32 -12.25 2.20
N TYR A 42 5.51 -11.53 1.09
CA TYR A 42 6.25 -12.03 -0.05
C TYR A 42 7.73 -11.75 0.14
N THR A 43 8.48 -12.81 0.38
CA THR A 43 9.95 -12.77 0.38
C THR A 43 10.50 -12.92 -1.03
N ASN A 44 9.76 -13.62 -1.91
CA ASN A 44 10.05 -13.76 -3.32
C ASN A 44 9.35 -12.66 -4.10
N GLN A 45 10.13 -11.99 -4.94
CA GLN A 45 9.66 -10.88 -5.73
C GLN A 45 8.72 -11.38 -6.84
N ILE A 46 7.46 -10.99 -6.79
CA ILE A 46 6.51 -11.23 -7.88
C ILE A 46 6.84 -10.22 -9.00
N PRO A 47 7.19 -10.68 -10.22
CA PRO A 47 7.64 -9.78 -11.29
C PRO A 47 6.66 -8.64 -11.62
N SER A 48 5.35 -8.91 -11.61
CA SER A 48 4.32 -7.90 -11.84
C SER A 48 4.30 -6.82 -10.77
N LEU A 49 4.47 -7.19 -9.50
CA LEU A 49 4.55 -6.23 -8.38
C LEU A 49 5.80 -5.37 -8.45
N LEU A 50 6.95 -5.96 -8.77
CA LEU A 50 8.20 -5.20 -8.95
C LEU A 50 8.08 -4.19 -10.07
N ARG A 51 7.61 -4.61 -11.24
CA ARG A 51 7.35 -3.72 -12.37
C ARG A 51 6.38 -2.61 -11.98
N GLY A 52 5.27 -2.98 -11.34
CA GLY A 52 4.26 -2.00 -10.87
C GLY A 52 4.85 -1.00 -9.89
N ALA A 53 5.68 -1.44 -8.94
CA ALA A 53 6.33 -0.57 -7.98
C ALA A 53 7.36 0.35 -8.64
N GLN A 54 8.19 -0.16 -9.55
CA GLN A 54 9.14 0.64 -10.32
C GLN A 54 8.44 1.73 -11.12
N ASN A 55 7.42 1.38 -11.91
CA ASN A 55 6.64 2.35 -12.69
C ASN A 55 5.98 3.41 -11.78
N THR A 56 5.49 3.01 -10.61
CA THR A 56 4.88 3.92 -9.64
C THR A 56 5.92 4.91 -9.11
N VAL A 57 7.11 4.42 -8.74
CA VAL A 57 8.20 5.28 -8.25
C VAL A 57 8.70 6.22 -9.34
N GLU A 58 8.90 5.74 -10.55
CA GLU A 58 9.32 6.59 -11.68
C GLU A 58 8.32 7.72 -11.96
N SER A 59 7.03 7.41 -11.91
CA SER A 59 5.97 8.41 -12.07
C SER A 59 5.96 9.41 -10.92
N TYR A 60 6.18 8.93 -9.69
CA TYR A 60 6.27 9.77 -8.51
C TYR A 60 7.45 10.75 -8.56
N LEU A 61 8.63 10.28 -9.00
CA LEU A 61 9.82 11.11 -9.14
C LEU A 61 9.72 12.15 -10.27
N LYS A 62 8.88 11.91 -11.28
CA LYS A 62 8.56 12.91 -12.30
C LYS A 62 7.67 14.02 -11.75
N GLU A 63 6.71 13.68 -10.90
CA GLU A 63 5.78 14.63 -10.29
C GLU A 63 6.43 15.39 -9.12
N PHE A 64 7.26 14.71 -8.34
CA PHE A 64 7.92 15.22 -7.14
C PHE A 64 9.45 14.99 -7.21
N PRO A 65 10.16 15.74 -8.10
CA PRO A 65 11.58 15.52 -8.34
C PRO A 65 12.46 15.83 -7.12
N GLU A 66 11.95 16.60 -6.15
CA GLU A 66 12.65 16.90 -4.90
C GLU A 66 13.03 15.67 -4.08
N MET A 67 12.32 14.56 -4.24
CA MET A 67 12.69 13.31 -3.58
C MET A 67 14.07 12.79 -4.01
N ASN A 68 14.46 13.08 -5.26
CA ASN A 68 15.77 12.73 -5.81
C ASN A 68 16.86 13.79 -5.59
N MET A 69 16.51 14.98 -5.09
CA MET A 69 17.48 16.05 -4.84
C MET A 69 18.34 15.78 -3.59
N THR A 70 17.98 14.79 -2.79
CA THR A 70 18.77 14.33 -1.66
C THR A 70 19.73 13.24 -2.11
N GLU A 71 20.97 13.26 -1.64
CA GLU A 71 22.01 12.25 -1.97
C GLU A 71 21.75 10.88 -1.30
N ASN A 72 20.50 10.57 -1.01
CA ASN A 72 20.11 9.33 -0.37
C ASN A 72 19.81 8.24 -1.41
N SER A 73 20.33 7.05 -1.18
CA SER A 73 19.87 5.86 -1.89
C SER A 73 18.73 5.19 -1.12
N TRP A 74 17.83 4.55 -1.85
CA TRP A 74 16.70 3.82 -1.29
C TRP A 74 16.42 2.55 -2.08
N SER A 75 15.71 1.63 -1.46
CA SER A 75 15.30 0.36 -2.08
C SER A 75 13.90 -0.02 -1.65
N LEU A 76 13.20 -0.74 -2.52
CA LEU A 76 11.91 -1.36 -2.19
C LEU A 76 12.12 -2.50 -1.19
N LYS A 77 11.35 -2.50 -0.13
CA LYS A 77 11.37 -3.52 0.93
C LYS A 77 9.97 -3.97 1.25
N GLN A 78 9.83 -5.25 1.55
CA GLN A 78 8.63 -5.84 2.12
C GLN A 78 7.39 -5.65 1.24
N PHE A 79 6.97 -6.69 0.55
CA PHE A 79 5.65 -6.75 -0.07
C PHE A 79 4.73 -7.54 0.87
N ARG A 80 3.73 -6.86 1.42
CA ARG A 80 2.75 -7.48 2.32
C ARG A 80 1.37 -7.41 1.72
N LEU A 81 0.82 -8.57 1.33
CA LEU A 81 -0.59 -8.70 1.01
C LEU A 81 -1.40 -8.68 2.31
N LYS A 82 -2.48 -7.92 2.31
CA LYS A 82 -3.48 -7.86 3.38
C LYS A 82 -4.85 -8.20 2.81
N HIS A 83 -5.51 -9.16 3.43
CA HIS A 83 -6.89 -9.53 3.15
C HIS A 83 -7.77 -9.05 4.30
N PHE A 84 -8.73 -8.21 3.99
CA PHE A 84 -9.77 -7.77 4.91
C PHE A 84 -11.06 -8.52 4.59
N PRO A 85 -11.54 -9.39 5.50
CA PRO A 85 -12.85 -10.02 5.35
C PRO A 85 -13.97 -8.97 5.28
N PRO A 86 -15.18 -9.36 4.83
CA PRO A 86 -16.36 -8.47 4.84
C PRO A 86 -16.57 -7.84 6.22
N ASN A 87 -16.89 -6.55 6.25
CA ASN A 87 -17.12 -5.74 7.45
C ASN A 87 -15.87 -5.46 8.30
N TYR A 88 -14.67 -5.75 7.79
CA TYR A 88 -13.41 -5.41 8.47
C TYR A 88 -12.57 -4.41 7.67
N GLY A 89 -11.65 -3.77 8.37
CA GLY A 89 -10.71 -2.80 7.82
C GLY A 89 -9.65 -2.46 8.84
N PHE A 90 -8.62 -1.74 8.42
CA PHE A 90 -7.60 -1.19 9.32
C PHE A 90 -8.00 0.24 9.73
N THR A 91 -8.89 0.36 10.71
CA THR A 91 -9.56 1.62 11.05
C THR A 91 -8.75 2.55 11.96
N LYS A 92 -7.61 2.07 12.48
CA LYS A 92 -6.72 2.87 13.31
C LYS A 92 -5.98 3.92 12.47
N TRP A 93 -6.02 5.18 12.87
CA TRP A 93 -5.18 6.22 12.33
C TRP A 93 -3.71 5.93 12.63
N HIS A 94 -2.86 5.90 11.61
CA HIS A 94 -1.44 5.61 11.73
C HIS A 94 -0.63 6.28 10.63
N SER A 95 0.66 6.39 10.88
CA SER A 95 1.69 6.68 9.88
C SER A 95 2.62 5.49 9.75
N GLU A 96 3.31 5.37 8.63
CA GLU A 96 4.19 4.23 8.35
C GLU A 96 5.63 4.44 8.85
N HIS A 97 6.01 5.69 9.14
CA HIS A 97 7.27 6.04 9.78
C HIS A 97 7.08 6.02 11.30
N THR A 98 7.67 5.06 11.97
CA THR A 98 7.54 4.84 13.42
C THR A 98 8.90 4.50 14.03
N TYR A 99 8.95 4.38 15.36
CA TYR A 99 10.16 3.92 16.06
C TYR A 99 10.64 2.56 15.53
N ASP A 100 9.74 1.64 15.22
CA ASP A 100 10.07 0.31 14.71
C ASP A 100 10.48 0.33 13.22
N TYR A 101 10.11 1.37 12.48
CA TYR A 101 10.36 1.51 11.04
C TYR A 101 10.95 2.88 10.67
N PRO A 102 12.12 3.25 11.23
CA PRO A 102 12.68 4.59 11.09
C PRO A 102 13.25 4.90 9.68
N TYR A 103 13.41 3.89 8.84
CA TYR A 103 13.99 4.05 7.49
C TYR A 103 12.95 4.12 6.37
N ARG A 104 11.65 3.96 6.67
CA ARG A 104 10.59 4.10 5.68
C ARG A 104 10.42 5.56 5.28
N ILE A 105 10.48 5.87 3.97
CA ILE A 105 10.32 7.22 3.43
C ILE A 105 9.07 7.40 2.58
N ALA A 106 8.68 6.37 1.85
CA ALA A 106 7.43 6.36 1.10
C ALA A 106 6.75 4.98 1.21
N CYS A 107 5.44 4.99 1.15
CA CYS A 107 4.59 3.80 1.10
C CYS A 107 3.91 3.73 -0.27
N ILE A 108 3.85 2.53 -0.85
CA ILE A 108 3.02 2.22 -2.01
C ILE A 108 1.95 1.23 -1.58
N LEU A 109 0.69 1.56 -1.85
CA LEU A 109 -0.43 0.64 -1.72
C LEU A 109 -0.95 0.27 -3.10
N PHE A 110 -1.03 -1.05 -3.37
CA PHE A 110 -1.72 -1.58 -4.54
C PHE A 110 -3.09 -2.11 -4.12
N TYR A 111 -4.12 -1.71 -4.83
CA TYR A 111 -5.48 -2.21 -4.62
C TYR A 111 -5.75 -3.33 -5.62
N LEU A 112 -6.11 -4.50 -5.11
CA LEU A 112 -6.32 -5.69 -5.95
C LEU A 112 -7.82 -5.99 -6.19
N THR A 113 -8.71 -5.25 -5.54
CA THR A 113 -10.16 -5.43 -5.63
C THR A 113 -10.90 -4.10 -5.70
N ASP A 114 -12.06 -4.07 -6.35
CA ASP A 114 -12.93 -2.88 -6.44
C ASP A 114 -13.85 -2.76 -5.23
N HIS A 115 -13.86 -1.57 -4.58
CA HIS A 115 -14.76 -1.25 -3.48
C HIS A 115 -15.09 0.24 -3.44
N ASP A 116 -16.23 0.61 -2.87
CA ASP A 116 -16.60 2.00 -2.60
C ASP A 116 -15.85 2.61 -1.41
N CYS A 117 -15.21 1.79 -0.59
CA CYS A 117 -14.30 2.19 0.47
C CYS A 117 -12.84 2.15 0.01
N GLY A 118 -11.92 2.67 0.84
CA GLY A 118 -10.51 2.72 0.48
C GLY A 118 -9.60 3.12 1.63
N THR A 119 -8.60 3.93 1.31
CA THR A 119 -7.68 4.54 2.28
C THR A 119 -8.03 6.00 2.45
N GLU A 120 -8.28 6.40 3.69
CA GLU A 120 -8.64 7.76 4.07
C GLU A 120 -7.43 8.46 4.71
N PHE A 121 -7.13 9.67 4.25
CA PHE A 121 -6.03 10.51 4.74
C PHE A 121 -6.53 11.59 5.69
N TYR A 122 -5.98 11.63 6.91
CA TYR A 122 -6.46 12.49 8.00
C TYR A 122 -6.40 13.99 7.65
N ASN A 123 -5.25 14.44 7.14
CA ASN A 123 -5.01 15.87 6.93
C ASN A 123 -5.78 16.47 5.75
N SER A 124 -6.03 15.70 4.70
CA SER A 124 -6.77 16.15 3.52
C SER A 124 -8.26 15.80 3.54
N GLY A 125 -8.66 14.82 4.36
CA GLY A 125 -9.99 14.21 4.29
C GLY A 125 -10.22 13.40 3.01
N GLU A 126 -9.20 13.23 2.18
CA GLU A 126 -9.28 12.52 0.92
C GLU A 126 -9.42 11.02 1.13
N VAL A 127 -10.28 10.39 0.35
CA VAL A 127 -10.44 8.93 0.31
C VAL A 127 -10.01 8.41 -1.05
N ILE A 128 -8.94 7.64 -1.09
CA ILE A 128 -8.53 6.90 -2.28
C ILE A 128 -9.30 5.58 -2.31
N LYS A 129 -10.33 5.50 -3.15
CA LYS A 129 -11.13 4.29 -3.31
C LYS A 129 -10.31 3.12 -3.84
N SER A 130 -10.58 1.93 -3.30
CA SER A 130 -10.02 0.68 -3.79
C SER A 130 -10.52 0.39 -5.20
N LYS A 131 -9.59 0.25 -6.15
CA LYS A 131 -9.85 -0.07 -7.55
C LYS A 131 -8.82 -1.07 -8.05
N VAL A 132 -9.27 -2.11 -8.73
CA VAL A 132 -8.39 -3.14 -9.29
C VAL A 132 -7.27 -2.51 -10.12
N GLY A 133 -6.02 -2.87 -9.79
CA GLY A 133 -4.82 -2.40 -10.48
C GLY A 133 -4.37 -0.98 -10.16
N ARG A 134 -5.04 -0.29 -9.24
CA ARG A 134 -4.64 1.05 -8.77
C ARG A 134 -3.46 0.97 -7.82
N ALA A 135 -2.53 1.91 -7.94
CA ALA A 135 -1.50 2.17 -6.94
C ALA A 135 -1.62 3.59 -6.40
N VAL A 136 -1.31 3.76 -5.12
CA VAL A 136 -1.10 5.08 -4.51
C VAL A 136 0.25 5.09 -3.81
N ILE A 137 1.02 6.16 -4.01
CA ILE A 137 2.30 6.37 -3.34
C ILE A 137 2.27 7.70 -2.58
N PHE A 138 2.80 7.69 -1.36
CA PHE A 138 2.82 8.86 -0.47
C PHE A 138 3.94 8.75 0.57
N PRO A 139 4.41 9.90 1.14
CA PRO A 139 5.37 9.91 2.23
C PRO A 139 4.86 9.19 3.48
N THR A 140 5.76 8.54 4.21
CA THR A 140 5.41 7.73 5.40
C THR A 140 5.26 8.53 6.68
N SER A 141 5.61 9.82 6.69
CA SER A 141 5.59 10.68 7.87
C SER A 141 4.17 10.96 8.38
N TRP A 142 4.07 11.54 9.57
CA TRP A 142 2.80 11.95 10.22
C TRP A 142 1.93 12.89 9.36
N THR A 143 2.51 13.57 8.39
CA THR A 143 1.78 14.41 7.42
C THR A 143 0.80 13.62 6.55
N HIS A 144 1.04 12.31 6.41
CA HIS A 144 0.20 11.37 5.66
C HIS A 144 -0.40 10.29 6.57
N THR A 145 -0.78 10.69 7.80
CA THR A 145 -1.56 9.83 8.68
C THR A 145 -2.83 9.38 7.96
N HIS A 146 -3.08 8.08 7.95
CA HIS A 146 -4.17 7.46 7.19
C HIS A 146 -4.76 6.26 7.91
N ARG A 147 -5.90 5.77 7.39
CA ARG A 147 -6.54 4.53 7.83
C ARG A 147 -7.22 3.82 6.67
N GLY A 148 -7.43 2.51 6.80
CA GLY A 148 -8.30 1.76 5.91
C GLY A 148 -9.74 1.85 6.39
N GLN A 149 -10.66 2.19 5.49
CA GLN A 149 -12.09 2.18 5.80
C GLN A 149 -12.63 0.74 5.86
N ILE A 150 -13.71 0.55 6.61
CA ILE A 150 -14.50 -0.70 6.59
C ILE A 150 -15.30 -0.73 5.29
N CYS A 151 -15.27 -1.87 4.59
CA CYS A 151 -16.08 -2.09 3.41
C CYS A 151 -17.42 -2.74 3.78
N PRO A 152 -18.54 -2.06 3.64
CA PRO A 152 -19.86 -2.58 4.05
C PRO A 152 -20.47 -3.58 3.06
N GLU A 153 -19.90 -3.73 1.87
CA GLU A 153 -20.51 -4.43 0.73
C GLU A 153 -20.47 -5.97 0.79
N GLY A 154 -20.07 -6.54 1.91
CA GLY A 154 -20.00 -8.00 2.08
C GLY A 154 -18.94 -8.70 1.21
N LYS A 155 -18.02 -7.92 0.61
CA LYS A 155 -16.93 -8.43 -0.23
C LYS A 155 -15.59 -8.30 0.48
N SER A 156 -14.69 -9.26 0.25
CA SER A 156 -13.32 -9.21 0.72
C SER A 156 -12.52 -8.15 -0.04
N ARG A 157 -11.69 -7.38 0.67
CA ARG A 157 -10.76 -6.43 0.10
C ARG A 157 -9.33 -6.92 0.23
N TYR A 158 -8.59 -6.83 -0.88
CA TYR A 158 -7.18 -7.19 -0.95
C TYR A 158 -6.35 -5.97 -1.33
N ILE A 159 -5.29 -5.70 -0.55
CA ILE A 159 -4.31 -4.66 -0.84
C ILE A 159 -2.90 -5.21 -0.62
N ILE A 160 -1.92 -4.66 -1.32
CA ILE A 160 -0.50 -4.90 -1.03
C ILE A 160 0.14 -3.58 -0.59
N SER A 161 0.91 -3.62 0.49
CA SER A 161 1.78 -2.53 0.89
C SER A 161 3.23 -2.89 0.63
N THR A 162 3.99 -1.93 0.10
CA THR A 162 5.45 -1.97 0.01
C THR A 162 6.02 -0.60 0.36
N TYR A 163 7.30 -0.55 0.68
CA TYR A 163 7.93 0.65 1.21
C TYR A 163 9.26 0.93 0.53
N LEU A 164 9.53 2.22 0.32
CA LEU A 164 10.86 2.70 0.05
C LEU A 164 11.58 2.94 1.38
N HIS A 165 12.69 2.26 1.57
CA HIS A 165 13.56 2.41 2.72
C HIS A 165 14.85 3.13 2.32
N LEU A 166 15.30 4.08 3.14
CA LEU A 166 16.65 4.60 3.04
C LEU A 166 17.64 3.45 3.24
N ASN A 167 18.63 3.39 2.37
CA ASN A 167 19.74 2.45 2.54
C ASN A 167 20.73 3.02 3.56
N ALA A 168 21.20 2.17 4.47
CA ALA A 168 22.33 2.53 5.32
C ALA A 168 23.58 2.74 4.46
N LYS A 169 24.40 3.75 4.82
CA LYS A 169 25.71 3.94 4.22
C LYS A 169 26.69 2.88 4.68
#